data_ea05a776302cf90d867dd64422437a3c
#
_entry.id   ea05a776302cf90d867dd64422437a3c
#
_cell.length_a   1.000
_cell.length_b   1.000
_cell.length_c   1.000
_cell.angle_alpha   90.00
_cell.angle_beta   90.00
_cell.angle_gamma   90.00
#
_symmetry.space_group_name_H-M   'P 1'
#
loop_
_entity.id
_entity.type
_entity.pdbx_description
1 polymer ?
#
loop_
_entity_poly.entity_id
_entity_poly.type
_entity_poly.pdbx_seq_one_letter_code
_entity_poly.pdbx_strand_id
1 'polypeptide(L)'
;MYTDQELTIRPIAQKDMGRLWELIYKEEQPEWKKWDAPYYPHQAIPYEDFIQSKQDWIGDDSFWVIEVNGIVRGIISYFWEHEPSKWLEMGIVLHEAGSWGKGIGTRALKLWIAHLFNTMPLVRVGYSTWSGNERMIRVGEKLGMQVEARIRKVRFYEGHYYDSIRMGILREEWEAYKL
;
A
#
# COMPACT_ATOMS: atom_id res chain seq x y z
N MET A 1 -15.84 1.34 -4.46
CA MET A 1 -15.30 2.70 -4.63
C MET A 1 -15.61 3.53 -3.40
N TYR A 2 -14.61 4.22 -2.85
CA TYR A 2 -14.73 5.08 -1.67
C TYR A 2 -14.04 6.40 -1.93
N THR A 3 -14.66 7.49 -1.48
CA THR A 3 -14.18 8.85 -1.74
C THR A 3 -14.09 9.66 -0.44
N ASP A 4 -13.04 10.45 -0.30
CA ASP A 4 -12.84 11.43 0.76
C ASP A 4 -12.29 12.72 0.14
N GLN A 5 -13.17 13.71 -0.07
CA GLN A 5 -12.86 14.95 -0.80
C GLN A 5 -12.31 14.65 -2.22
N GLU A 6 -11.08 15.10 -2.53
CA GLU A 6 -10.39 14.87 -3.80
C GLU A 6 -9.79 13.46 -3.97
N LEU A 7 -9.76 12.67 -2.89
CA LEU A 7 -9.20 11.33 -2.87
C LEU A 7 -10.27 10.27 -3.17
N THR A 8 -9.97 9.36 -4.07
CA THR A 8 -10.80 8.17 -4.35
C THR A 8 -9.93 6.92 -4.36
N ILE A 9 -10.42 5.85 -3.75
CA ILE A 9 -9.87 4.51 -3.97
C ILE A 9 -10.92 3.66 -4.68
N ARG A 10 -10.51 2.93 -5.69
CA ARG A 10 -11.39 2.11 -6.53
C ARG A 10 -10.66 0.98 -7.24
N PRO A 11 -11.36 -0.09 -7.67
CA PRO A 11 -10.76 -1.12 -8.51
C PRO A 11 -10.08 -0.53 -9.74
N ILE A 12 -9.03 -1.20 -10.20
CA ILE A 12 -8.31 -0.85 -11.42
C ILE A 12 -9.23 -1.08 -12.63
N ALA A 13 -9.24 -0.15 -13.55
CA ALA A 13 -9.94 -0.26 -14.83
C ALA A 13 -8.95 -0.27 -16.00
N GLN A 14 -9.37 -0.75 -17.17
CA GLN A 14 -8.53 -0.80 -18.38
C GLN A 14 -7.86 0.55 -18.70
N LYS A 15 -8.57 1.65 -18.50
CA LYS A 15 -8.04 3.02 -18.74
C LYS A 15 -6.86 3.40 -17.86
N ASP A 16 -6.67 2.74 -16.73
CA ASP A 16 -5.62 3.07 -15.76
C ASP A 16 -4.27 2.40 -16.11
N MET A 17 -4.29 1.38 -16.94
CA MET A 17 -3.13 0.53 -17.20
C MET A 17 -1.94 1.31 -17.76
N GLY A 18 -2.17 2.24 -18.69
CA GLY A 18 -1.08 3.09 -19.22
C GLY A 18 -0.45 3.94 -18.13
N ARG A 19 -1.28 4.54 -17.28
CA ARG A 19 -0.80 5.37 -16.16
C ARG A 19 -0.08 4.54 -15.09
N LEU A 20 -0.56 3.34 -14.77
CA LEU A 20 0.10 2.44 -13.84
C LEU A 20 1.47 1.99 -14.36
N TRP A 21 1.58 1.69 -15.64
CA TRP A 21 2.88 1.41 -16.23
C TRP A 21 3.86 2.59 -16.10
N GLU A 22 3.42 3.81 -16.42
CA GLU A 22 4.26 5.02 -16.26
C GLU A 22 4.77 5.20 -14.84
N LEU A 23 3.90 4.97 -13.85
CA LEU A 23 4.21 5.17 -12.43
C LEU A 23 5.13 4.09 -11.87
N ILE A 24 4.98 2.86 -12.32
CA ILE A 24 5.61 1.71 -11.66
C ILE A 24 6.80 1.18 -12.45
N TYR A 25 6.65 0.97 -13.77
CA TYR A 25 7.57 0.14 -14.56
C TYR A 25 8.29 0.86 -15.68
N LYS A 26 8.00 2.13 -15.93
CA LYS A 26 8.65 2.90 -17.00
C LYS A 26 10.13 3.17 -16.71
N GLU A 27 10.49 3.38 -15.46
CA GLU A 27 11.83 3.76 -15.02
C GLU A 27 12.53 2.63 -14.27
N GLU A 28 13.84 2.45 -14.51
CA GLU A 28 14.67 1.46 -13.78
C GLU A 28 14.86 1.84 -12.30
N GLN A 29 14.92 3.13 -11.99
CA GLN A 29 15.20 3.64 -10.65
C GLN A 29 14.19 4.72 -10.27
N PRO A 30 12.90 4.37 -10.13
CA PRO A 30 11.89 5.33 -9.77
C PRO A 30 12.08 5.82 -8.32
N GLU A 31 11.79 7.10 -8.08
CA GLU A 31 12.03 7.73 -6.78
C GLU A 31 11.27 7.05 -5.62
N TRP A 32 10.05 6.57 -5.88
CA TRP A 32 9.23 5.90 -4.87
C TRP A 32 9.89 4.63 -4.32
N LYS A 33 10.73 3.97 -5.12
CA LYS A 33 11.40 2.71 -4.72
C LYS A 33 12.34 2.89 -3.55
N LYS A 34 12.85 4.08 -3.31
CA LYS A 34 13.67 4.41 -2.13
C LYS A 34 12.95 4.21 -0.80
N TRP A 35 11.61 4.22 -0.81
CA TRP A 35 10.77 4.06 0.38
C TRP A 35 10.11 2.70 0.45
N ASP A 36 9.80 2.11 -0.72
CA ASP A 36 9.14 0.81 -0.82
C ASP A 36 10.15 -0.31 -1.00
N ALA A 37 10.56 -0.91 0.12
CA ALA A 37 11.46 -2.06 0.17
C ALA A 37 12.66 -1.92 -0.80
N PRO A 38 13.52 -0.88 -0.65
CA PRO A 38 14.59 -0.57 -1.62
C PRO A 38 15.66 -1.65 -1.69
N TYR A 39 15.70 -2.55 -0.72
CA TYR A 39 16.59 -3.72 -0.66
C TYR A 39 16.15 -4.87 -1.58
N TYR A 40 14.98 -4.79 -2.21
CA TYR A 40 14.58 -5.69 -3.30
C TYR A 40 14.81 -5.00 -4.65
N PRO A 41 15.27 -5.74 -5.66
CA PRO A 41 15.47 -5.17 -6.99
C PRO A 41 14.16 -4.68 -7.58
N HIS A 42 14.25 -3.63 -8.37
CA HIS A 42 13.21 -3.16 -9.27
C HIS A 42 13.73 -3.23 -10.71
N GLN A 43 12.86 -3.51 -11.65
CA GLN A 43 13.19 -3.58 -13.06
C GLN A 43 12.10 -2.89 -13.88
N ALA A 44 12.51 -2.01 -14.78
CA ALA A 44 11.61 -1.49 -15.80
C ALA A 44 11.20 -2.61 -16.77
N ILE A 45 9.98 -2.56 -17.28
CA ILE A 45 9.51 -3.49 -18.31
C ILE A 45 8.82 -2.71 -19.43
N PRO A 46 8.91 -3.19 -20.70
CA PRO A 46 8.19 -2.60 -21.81
C PRO A 46 6.67 -2.58 -21.57
N TYR A 47 6.00 -1.61 -22.18
CA TYR A 47 4.54 -1.45 -21.99
C TYR A 47 3.75 -2.67 -22.44
N GLU A 48 4.14 -3.28 -23.54
CA GLU A 48 3.51 -4.49 -24.10
C GLU A 48 3.59 -5.66 -23.13
N ASP A 49 4.76 -5.87 -22.52
CA ASP A 49 4.98 -6.93 -21.52
C ASP A 49 4.19 -6.66 -20.25
N PHE A 50 4.11 -5.38 -19.82
CA PHE A 50 3.28 -4.99 -18.70
C PHE A 50 1.81 -5.30 -18.95
N ILE A 51 1.26 -4.90 -20.09
CA ILE A 51 -0.14 -5.14 -20.43
C ILE A 51 -0.45 -6.64 -20.47
N GLN A 52 0.43 -7.45 -21.03
CA GLN A 52 0.23 -8.91 -21.08
C GLN A 52 0.28 -9.56 -19.70
N SER A 53 1.22 -9.13 -18.85
CA SER A 53 1.47 -9.77 -17.56
C SER A 53 0.56 -9.28 -16.41
N LYS A 54 -0.16 -8.17 -16.57
CA LYS A 54 -0.95 -7.51 -15.51
C LYS A 54 -2.43 -7.32 -15.85
N GLN A 55 -2.95 -8.09 -16.79
CA GLN A 55 -4.38 -8.08 -17.14
C GLN A 55 -5.27 -8.47 -15.96
N ASP A 56 -4.80 -9.34 -15.09
CA ASP A 56 -5.44 -9.80 -13.88
C ASP A 56 -5.65 -8.70 -12.82
N TRP A 57 -4.93 -7.58 -12.93
CA TRP A 57 -5.15 -6.43 -12.04
C TRP A 57 -6.48 -5.72 -12.27
N ILE A 58 -7.04 -5.84 -13.50
CA ILE A 58 -8.28 -5.17 -13.87
C ILE A 58 -9.46 -5.81 -13.17
N GLY A 59 -10.13 -5.04 -12.30
CA GLY A 59 -11.28 -5.51 -11.55
C GLY A 59 -10.96 -6.43 -10.37
N ASP A 60 -9.67 -6.64 -10.06
CA ASP A 60 -9.25 -7.42 -8.88
C ASP A 60 -9.66 -6.68 -7.60
N ASP A 61 -10.39 -7.38 -6.73
CA ASP A 61 -10.84 -6.83 -5.45
C ASP A 61 -9.71 -6.60 -4.46
N SER A 62 -8.56 -7.26 -4.66
CA SER A 62 -7.38 -7.12 -3.80
C SER A 62 -6.41 -6.02 -4.22
N PHE A 63 -6.63 -5.38 -5.39
CA PHE A 63 -5.66 -4.45 -5.99
C PHE A 63 -6.35 -3.23 -6.61
N TRP A 64 -6.27 -2.09 -5.94
CA TRP A 64 -6.99 -0.87 -6.30
C TRP A 64 -6.05 0.31 -6.58
N VAL A 65 -6.53 1.30 -7.33
CA VAL A 65 -5.85 2.58 -7.52
C VAL A 65 -6.19 3.57 -6.42
N ILE A 66 -5.22 4.44 -6.13
CA ILE A 66 -5.40 5.67 -5.37
C ILE A 66 -5.44 6.82 -6.38
N GLU A 67 -6.56 7.51 -6.45
CA GLU A 67 -6.81 8.61 -7.37
C GLU A 67 -6.97 9.92 -6.59
N VAL A 68 -6.33 10.99 -7.04
CA VAL A 68 -6.44 12.33 -6.45
C VAL A 68 -6.80 13.31 -7.56
N ASN A 69 -7.91 14.01 -7.42
CA ASN A 69 -8.47 14.90 -8.46
C ASN A 69 -8.61 14.19 -9.82
N GLY A 70 -9.08 12.95 -9.86
CA GLY A 70 -9.28 12.20 -11.10
C GLY A 70 -8.00 11.63 -11.72
N ILE A 71 -6.84 11.76 -11.06
CA ILE A 71 -5.55 11.28 -11.57
C ILE A 71 -5.01 10.17 -10.65
N VAL A 72 -4.69 9.02 -11.23
CA VAL A 72 -4.06 7.91 -10.51
C VAL A 72 -2.67 8.32 -10.03
N ARG A 73 -2.43 8.20 -8.71
CA ARG A 73 -1.19 8.56 -8.01
C ARG A 73 -0.50 7.39 -7.33
N GLY A 74 -1.22 6.29 -7.15
CA GLY A 74 -0.69 5.15 -6.42
C GLY A 74 -1.59 3.93 -6.49
N ILE A 75 -1.19 2.92 -5.75
CA ILE A 75 -1.92 1.67 -5.57
C ILE A 75 -2.12 1.37 -4.10
N ILE A 76 -3.18 0.63 -3.80
CA ILE A 76 -3.46 0.06 -2.51
C ILE A 76 -3.96 -1.36 -2.69
N SER A 77 -3.53 -2.27 -1.83
CA SER A 77 -3.77 -3.70 -2.03
C SER A 77 -3.89 -4.44 -0.71
N TYR A 78 -4.29 -5.70 -0.80
CA TYR A 78 -4.07 -6.68 0.25
C TYR A 78 -3.60 -8.00 -0.36
N PHE A 79 -2.96 -8.83 0.46
CA PHE A 79 -2.65 -10.21 0.15
C PHE A 79 -2.83 -11.08 1.39
N TRP A 80 -3.22 -12.34 1.17
CA TRP A 80 -3.40 -13.29 2.26
C TRP A 80 -2.05 -13.81 2.75
N GLU A 81 -1.78 -13.63 4.03
CA GLU A 81 -0.71 -14.36 4.71
C GLU A 81 -1.20 -15.78 5.07
N HIS A 82 -2.44 -15.89 5.53
CA HIS A 82 -3.09 -17.18 5.79
C HIS A 82 -4.63 -17.02 5.74
N GLU A 83 -5.22 -17.31 4.60
CA GLU A 83 -6.65 -17.11 4.36
C GLU A 83 -7.57 -17.90 5.32
N PRO A 84 -7.30 -19.18 5.69
CA PRO A 84 -8.11 -19.89 6.66
C PRO A 84 -8.22 -19.19 8.02
N SER A 85 -7.16 -18.50 8.46
CA SER A 85 -7.16 -17.67 9.68
C SER A 85 -7.70 -16.28 9.47
N LYS A 86 -8.15 -15.92 8.26
CA LYS A 86 -8.53 -14.55 7.88
C LYS A 86 -7.44 -13.52 8.17
N TRP A 87 -6.19 -13.91 7.98
CA TRP A 87 -5.03 -13.05 8.15
C TRP A 87 -4.53 -12.56 6.80
N LEU A 88 -4.67 -11.26 6.59
CA LEU A 88 -4.13 -10.56 5.43
C LEU A 88 -3.20 -9.41 5.86
N GLU A 89 -2.33 -9.01 4.94
CA GLU A 89 -1.50 -7.82 5.05
C GLU A 89 -1.85 -6.86 3.91
N MET A 90 -1.77 -5.57 4.20
CA MET A 90 -2.05 -4.50 3.23
C MET A 90 -0.76 -3.98 2.59
N GLY A 91 -0.87 -3.49 1.36
CA GLY A 91 0.16 -2.73 0.67
C GLY A 91 -0.36 -1.36 0.27
N ILE A 92 0.50 -0.36 0.32
CA ILE A 92 0.20 0.98 -0.20
C ILE A 92 1.45 1.63 -0.76
N VAL A 93 1.36 2.16 -1.98
CA VAL A 93 2.45 2.94 -2.59
C VAL A 93 1.86 4.17 -3.27
N LEU A 94 2.34 5.36 -2.90
CA LEU A 94 2.17 6.59 -3.66
C LEU A 94 3.43 6.80 -4.49
N HIS A 95 3.29 6.71 -5.81
CA HIS A 95 4.42 6.66 -6.73
C HIS A 95 4.99 8.04 -7.08
N GLU A 96 4.26 9.11 -6.84
CA GLU A 96 4.72 10.48 -7.12
C GLU A 96 5.05 11.25 -5.85
N ALA A 97 6.27 11.79 -5.79
CA ALA A 97 6.75 12.60 -4.67
C ALA A 97 5.86 13.80 -4.34
N GLY A 98 5.26 14.41 -5.34
CA GLY A 98 4.29 15.51 -5.19
C GLY A 98 3.03 15.16 -4.37
N SER A 99 2.77 13.87 -4.15
CA SER A 99 1.65 13.37 -3.34
C SER A 99 2.05 13.09 -1.88
N TRP A 100 3.34 13.10 -1.55
CA TRP A 100 3.83 12.75 -0.24
C TRP A 100 3.70 13.92 0.76
N GLY A 101 3.57 13.58 2.05
CA GLY A 101 3.51 14.57 3.14
C GLY A 101 2.19 15.33 3.24
N LYS A 102 1.21 15.06 2.35
CA LYS A 102 -0.11 15.74 2.29
C LYS A 102 -1.24 14.97 2.97
N GLY A 103 -0.93 13.90 3.71
CA GLY A 103 -1.92 13.07 4.38
C GLY A 103 -2.68 12.08 3.47
N ILE A 104 -2.43 12.07 2.16
CA ILE A 104 -3.12 11.21 1.17
C ILE A 104 -2.98 9.74 1.55
N GLY A 105 -1.77 9.26 1.88
CA GLY A 105 -1.54 7.87 2.26
C GLY A 105 -2.32 7.46 3.51
N THR A 106 -2.39 8.31 4.52
CA THR A 106 -3.15 8.05 5.74
C THR A 106 -4.64 7.96 5.46
N ARG A 107 -5.18 8.89 4.66
CA ARG A 107 -6.61 8.91 4.28
C ARG A 107 -6.97 7.71 3.40
N ALA A 108 -6.14 7.39 2.41
CA ALA A 108 -6.33 6.21 1.56
C ALA A 108 -6.35 4.92 2.39
N LEU A 109 -5.38 4.76 3.30
CA LEU A 109 -5.32 3.59 4.16
C LEU A 109 -6.50 3.51 5.13
N LYS A 110 -6.98 4.66 5.63
CA LYS A 110 -8.21 4.72 6.46
C LYS A 110 -9.44 4.21 5.69
N LEU A 111 -9.62 4.64 4.45
CA LEU A 111 -10.70 4.14 3.59
C LEU A 111 -10.56 2.65 3.31
N TRP A 112 -9.32 2.19 3.09
CA TRP A 112 -9.04 0.79 2.81
C TRP A 112 -9.30 -0.13 4.01
N ILE A 113 -8.84 0.22 5.19
CA ILE A 113 -9.12 -0.52 6.44
C ILE A 113 -10.63 -0.61 6.67
N ALA A 114 -11.35 0.51 6.47
CA ALA A 114 -12.81 0.51 6.58
C ALA A 114 -13.47 -0.42 5.56
N HIS A 115 -13.00 -0.41 4.30
CA HIS A 115 -13.46 -1.34 3.27
C HIS A 115 -13.25 -2.79 3.67
N LEU A 116 -12.03 -3.15 4.04
CA LEU A 116 -11.67 -4.52 4.40
C LEU A 116 -12.50 -5.04 5.58
N PHE A 117 -12.62 -4.28 6.65
CA PHE A 117 -13.44 -4.67 7.79
C PHE A 117 -14.95 -4.72 7.50
N ASN A 118 -15.44 -3.89 6.58
CA ASN A 118 -16.87 -3.88 6.23
C ASN A 118 -17.26 -5.02 5.26
N THR A 119 -16.33 -5.48 4.44
CA THR A 119 -16.62 -6.48 3.39
C THR A 119 -16.16 -7.88 3.72
N MET A 120 -15.27 -8.04 4.69
CA MET A 120 -14.71 -9.33 5.08
C MET A 120 -14.79 -9.57 6.59
N PRO A 121 -14.97 -10.82 7.06
CA PRO A 121 -15.03 -11.16 8.47
C PRO A 121 -13.63 -11.23 9.09
N LEU A 122 -12.84 -10.16 8.92
CA LEU A 122 -11.49 -10.04 9.46
C LEU A 122 -11.55 -9.64 10.94
N VAL A 123 -10.66 -10.19 11.74
CA VAL A 123 -10.46 -9.78 13.14
C VAL A 123 -9.29 -8.82 13.27
N ARG A 124 -8.42 -8.75 12.26
CA ARG A 124 -7.19 -7.97 12.22
C ARG A 124 -6.86 -7.57 10.78
N VAL A 125 -6.23 -6.41 10.61
CA VAL A 125 -5.49 -6.02 9.39
C VAL A 125 -4.13 -5.47 9.80
N GLY A 126 -3.14 -5.59 8.91
CA GLY A 126 -1.80 -5.09 9.16
C GLY A 126 -1.03 -4.81 7.88
N TYR A 127 0.19 -4.35 8.03
CA TYR A 127 1.17 -4.27 6.95
C TYR A 127 2.59 -4.36 7.49
N SER A 128 3.51 -4.70 6.59
CA SER A 128 4.93 -4.70 6.88
C SER A 128 5.62 -3.49 6.23
N THR A 129 6.55 -2.91 6.95
CA THR A 129 7.45 -1.88 6.44
C THR A 129 8.86 -2.10 7.01
N TRP A 130 9.76 -1.18 6.82
CA TRP A 130 11.12 -1.25 7.33
C TRP A 130 11.48 0.02 8.12
N SER A 131 12.44 -0.06 9.01
CA SER A 131 12.79 1.05 9.93
C SER A 131 13.32 2.31 9.22
N GLY A 132 13.73 2.20 7.95
CA GLY A 132 14.08 3.34 7.11
C GLY A 132 12.87 4.13 6.57
N ASN A 133 11.67 3.53 6.58
CA ASN A 133 10.43 4.20 6.18
C ASN A 133 9.64 4.71 7.40
N GLU A 134 10.21 5.68 8.11
CA GLU A 134 9.56 6.28 9.28
C GLU A 134 8.19 6.89 8.96
N ARG A 135 8.00 7.36 7.73
CA ARG A 135 6.71 7.93 7.29
C ARG A 135 5.60 6.88 7.38
N MET A 136 5.88 5.65 6.92
CA MET A 136 4.88 4.59 6.96
C MET A 136 4.58 4.14 8.38
N ILE A 137 5.58 4.09 9.26
CA ILE A 137 5.37 3.80 10.68
C ILE A 137 4.43 4.86 11.30
N ARG A 138 4.69 6.15 11.06
CA ARG A 138 3.82 7.24 11.55
C ARG A 138 2.41 7.21 10.96
N VAL A 139 2.24 6.74 9.74
CA VAL A 139 0.90 6.54 9.15
C VAL A 139 0.10 5.51 9.95
N GLY A 140 0.71 4.38 10.30
CA GLY A 140 0.07 3.37 11.13
C GLY A 140 -0.32 3.92 12.52
N GLU A 141 0.62 4.58 13.19
CA GLU A 141 0.38 5.19 14.52
C GLU A 141 -0.80 6.17 14.48
N LYS A 142 -0.89 7.02 13.44
CA LYS A 142 -2.02 7.95 13.24
C LYS A 142 -3.36 7.25 13.02
N LEU A 143 -3.35 6.01 12.56
CA LEU A 143 -4.55 5.19 12.37
C LEU A 143 -4.87 4.27 13.56
N GLY A 144 -4.14 4.43 14.67
CA GLY A 144 -4.32 3.63 15.87
C GLY A 144 -3.67 2.24 15.79
N MET A 145 -2.86 1.99 14.77
CA MET A 145 -2.13 0.72 14.65
C MET A 145 -0.98 0.64 15.65
N GLN A 146 -0.67 -0.57 16.09
CA GLN A 146 0.44 -0.85 16.99
C GLN A 146 1.60 -1.49 16.22
N VAL A 147 2.82 -1.29 16.71
CA VAL A 147 3.98 -2.08 16.29
C VAL A 147 3.85 -3.46 16.94
N GLU A 148 3.51 -4.47 16.15
CA GLU A 148 3.31 -5.84 16.63
C GLU A 148 4.61 -6.65 16.61
N ALA A 149 5.53 -6.33 15.70
CA ALA A 149 6.85 -6.96 15.65
C ALA A 149 7.91 -6.01 15.09
N ARG A 150 9.12 -6.15 15.65
CA ARG A 150 10.34 -5.53 15.17
C ARG A 150 11.43 -6.58 15.06
N ILE A 151 11.71 -7.01 13.82
CA ILE A 151 12.75 -8.01 13.56
C ILE A 151 14.01 -7.26 13.18
N ARG A 152 14.98 -7.28 14.10
CA ARG A 152 16.17 -6.44 14.01
C ARG A 152 17.15 -6.93 12.94
N LYS A 153 17.74 -5.96 12.17
CA LYS A 153 18.87 -6.18 11.25
C LYS A 153 18.61 -7.23 10.16
N VAL A 154 17.40 -7.32 9.65
CA VAL A 154 17.02 -8.29 8.60
C VAL A 154 16.91 -7.69 7.22
N ARG A 155 17.18 -6.39 7.09
CA ARG A 155 17.20 -5.67 5.82
C ARG A 155 18.54 -4.95 5.67
N PHE A 156 19.22 -5.17 4.56
CA PHE A 156 20.50 -4.51 4.26
C PHE A 156 20.33 -3.60 3.04
N TYR A 157 20.67 -2.31 3.20
CA TYR A 157 20.54 -1.33 2.14
C TYR A 157 21.60 -0.21 2.32
N GLU A 158 22.32 0.13 1.24
CA GLU A 158 23.34 1.18 1.23
C GLU A 158 24.35 1.08 2.40
N GLY A 159 24.85 -0.11 2.66
CA GLY A 159 25.87 -0.35 3.70
C GLY A 159 25.35 -0.42 5.13
N HIS A 160 24.03 -0.32 5.36
CA HIS A 160 23.42 -0.31 6.69
C HIS A 160 22.39 -1.44 6.86
N TYR A 161 22.25 -1.91 8.09
CA TYR A 161 21.20 -2.84 8.49
C TYR A 161 20.00 -2.10 9.06
N TYR A 162 18.83 -2.51 8.61
CA TYR A 162 17.54 -2.00 9.05
C TYR A 162 16.66 -3.13 9.59
N ASP A 163 15.65 -2.76 10.35
CA ASP A 163 14.70 -3.69 10.93
C ASP A 163 13.47 -3.85 10.01
N SER A 164 12.85 -5.02 10.05
CA SER A 164 11.49 -5.22 9.53
C SER A 164 10.50 -4.87 10.61
N ILE A 165 9.51 -4.07 10.28
CA ILE A 165 8.48 -3.57 11.20
C ILE A 165 7.12 -4.10 10.74
N ARG A 166 6.37 -4.74 11.64
CA ARG A 166 4.98 -5.12 11.40
C ARG A 166 4.06 -4.23 12.21
N MET A 167 3.11 -3.61 11.53
CA MET A 167 2.06 -2.77 12.10
C MET A 167 0.73 -3.50 11.98
N GLY A 168 -0.12 -3.42 13.00
CA GLY A 168 -1.42 -4.07 12.96
C GLY A 168 -2.46 -3.36 13.83
N ILE A 169 -3.73 -3.60 13.52
CA ILE A 169 -4.88 -3.14 14.28
C ILE A 169 -5.95 -4.23 14.31
N LEU A 170 -6.52 -4.47 15.49
CA LEU A 170 -7.64 -5.37 15.66
C LEU A 170 -8.96 -4.68 15.26
N ARG A 171 -9.98 -5.45 14.90
CA ARG A 171 -11.29 -4.91 14.56
C ARG A 171 -11.87 -4.07 15.69
N GLU A 172 -11.84 -4.57 16.93
CA GLU A 172 -12.36 -3.87 18.10
C GLU A 172 -11.60 -2.56 18.39
N GLU A 173 -10.30 -2.51 18.16
CA GLU A 173 -9.50 -1.28 18.26
C GLU A 173 -9.89 -0.27 17.19
N TRP A 174 -10.10 -0.74 15.95
CA TRP A 174 -10.57 0.09 14.85
C TRP A 174 -11.95 0.68 15.09
N GLU A 175 -12.88 -0.13 15.59
CA GLU A 175 -14.23 0.32 15.92
C GLU A 175 -14.22 1.36 17.03
N ALA A 176 -13.38 1.19 18.05
CA ALA A 176 -13.18 2.18 19.12
C ALA A 176 -12.51 3.46 18.62
N TYR A 177 -11.58 3.37 17.67
CA TYR A 177 -10.90 4.53 17.08
C TYR A 177 -11.84 5.43 16.25
N LYS A 178 -12.91 4.87 15.67
CA LYS A 178 -13.90 5.62 14.89
C LYS A 178 -14.84 6.48 15.74
N LEU A 179 -14.94 6.20 17.04
CA LEU A 179 -15.76 6.96 17.98
C LEU A 179 -15.07 8.24 18.41
#